data_f4600d1a08fee05e34d6c332b133bd9d
#
_entry.id   f4600d1a08fee05e34d6c332b133bd9d
#
_cell.length_a   1.000
_cell.length_b   1.000
_cell.length_c   1.000
_cell.angle_alpha   90.00
_cell.angle_beta   90.00
_cell.angle_gamma   90.00
#
_symmetry.space_group_name_H-M   'P 1'
#
loop_
_entity.id
_entity.type
_entity.pdbx_description
1 polymer ?
#
loop_
_entity_poly.entity_id
_entity_poly.type
_entity_poly.pdbx_seq_one_letter_code
_entity_poly.pdbx_strand_id
1 'polypeptide(L)'
;NFTYNRNKKLYDDKPTPIWPYQSEAGFAYRQQRGLIALGLFESEEDIANSPKQNFGNVRPGDIKYKDINGDNVIDAYDKVAIGYTDVPEINYGFGISLGWKGFDASLFMQGVGNVTRIIGGDALYGASDNIERLGQIYADVAEKRWTTSNPNPNATYPRLSMSKVENNLQPSTYWQRNMSFLRL
;
A
#
# COMPACT_ATOMS: atom_id res chain seq x y z
N ASN A 1 3.45 -29.68 -4.31
CA ASN A 1 3.41 -29.14 -2.96
C ASN A 1 2.45 -27.94 -2.91
N PHE A 2 1.54 -27.92 -1.91
CA PHE A 2 0.60 -26.84 -1.67
C PHE A 2 0.45 -26.66 -0.16
N THR A 3 0.56 -25.42 0.30
CA THR A 3 0.39 -25.08 1.71
C THR A 3 -0.52 -23.86 1.81
N TYR A 4 -1.53 -23.96 2.68
CA TYR A 4 -2.40 -22.85 3.06
C TYR A 4 -2.34 -22.67 4.57
N ASN A 5 -1.90 -21.48 5.01
CA ASN A 5 -1.79 -21.10 6.41
C ASN A 5 -2.53 -19.80 6.65
N ARG A 6 -3.50 -19.82 7.53
CA ARG A 6 -4.21 -18.63 7.98
C ARG A 6 -4.29 -18.59 9.48
N ASN A 7 -3.98 -17.46 10.06
CA ASN A 7 -4.11 -17.22 11.49
C ASN A 7 -5.15 -16.15 11.77
N LYS A 8 -5.64 -16.12 13.00
CA LYS A 8 -6.58 -15.13 13.49
C LYS A 8 -6.25 -14.81 14.93
N LYS A 9 -6.07 -13.53 15.26
CA LYS A 9 -5.92 -13.06 16.63
C LYS A 9 -7.27 -13.14 17.32
N LEU A 10 -7.39 -13.96 18.34
CA LEU A 10 -8.66 -14.17 19.07
C LEU A 10 -8.85 -13.12 20.16
N TYR A 11 -7.77 -12.70 20.78
CA TYR A 11 -7.79 -11.76 21.88
C TYR A 11 -6.70 -10.71 21.70
N ASP A 12 -6.98 -9.47 22.08
CA ASP A 12 -6.04 -8.37 22.12
C ASP A 12 -6.03 -7.77 23.53
N ASP A 13 -4.87 -7.84 24.19
CA ASP A 13 -4.66 -7.29 25.55
C ASP A 13 -4.37 -5.78 25.51
N LYS A 14 -5.15 -5.06 24.72
CA LYS A 14 -5.12 -3.61 24.63
C LYS A 14 -6.44 -3.03 25.13
N PRO A 15 -6.45 -1.78 25.62
CA PRO A 15 -7.70 -1.09 25.92
C PRO A 15 -8.66 -1.16 24.73
N THR A 16 -9.93 -1.35 25.00
CA THR A 16 -10.96 -1.38 23.96
C THR A 16 -10.88 -0.09 23.14
N PRO A 17 -10.67 -0.19 21.82
CA PRO A 17 -10.59 0.99 20.99
C PRO A 17 -11.95 1.69 20.89
N ILE A 18 -11.93 3.00 20.68
CA ILE A 18 -13.14 3.82 20.53
C ILE A 18 -13.99 3.30 19.37
N TRP A 19 -13.35 2.92 18.27
CA TRP A 19 -14.00 2.43 17.07
C TRP A 19 -13.77 0.90 16.90
N PRO A 20 -14.83 0.09 16.72
CA PRO A 20 -14.70 -1.37 16.63
C PRO A 20 -13.74 -1.85 15.53
N TYR A 21 -13.67 -1.15 14.40
CA TYR A 21 -12.78 -1.49 13.27
C TYR A 21 -11.29 -1.33 13.60
N GLN A 22 -10.95 -0.63 14.68
CA GLN A 22 -9.56 -0.47 15.14
C GLN A 22 -9.06 -1.69 15.92
N SER A 23 -9.96 -2.57 16.39
CA SER A 23 -9.57 -3.78 17.07
C SER A 23 -8.70 -4.67 16.19
N GLU A 24 -7.65 -5.25 16.77
CA GLU A 24 -6.83 -6.24 16.08
C GLU A 24 -7.44 -7.65 16.22
N ALA A 25 -8.34 -7.85 17.20
CA ALA A 25 -9.04 -9.12 17.35
C ALA A 25 -9.92 -9.40 16.13
N GLY A 26 -9.87 -10.62 15.65
CA GLY A 26 -10.58 -11.02 14.44
C GLY A 26 -9.76 -10.95 13.16
N PHE A 27 -8.63 -10.26 13.17
CA PHE A 27 -7.71 -10.13 12.04
C PHE A 27 -6.50 -11.06 12.18
N ALA A 28 -5.74 -11.18 11.10
CA ALA A 28 -4.50 -11.93 11.13
C ALA A 28 -3.43 -11.23 11.99
N TYR A 29 -2.53 -12.00 12.58
CA TYR A 29 -1.32 -11.43 13.18
C TYR A 29 -0.52 -10.71 12.11
N ARG A 30 -0.04 -9.49 12.39
CA ARG A 30 0.63 -8.60 11.42
C ARG A 30 -0.28 -8.14 10.26
N GLN A 31 -1.61 -8.09 10.47
CA GLN A 31 -2.51 -7.49 9.50
C GLN A 31 -2.05 -6.06 9.15
N GLN A 32 -1.89 -5.80 7.87
CA GLN A 32 -1.58 -4.44 7.40
C GLN A 32 -2.74 -3.51 7.75
N ARG A 33 -2.41 -2.32 8.25
CA ARG A 33 -3.39 -1.27 8.56
C ARG A 33 -2.97 0.05 7.91
N GLY A 34 -3.93 0.77 7.41
CA GLY A 34 -3.67 2.02 6.71
C GLY A 34 -4.94 2.75 6.33
N LEU A 35 -4.77 3.90 5.72
CA LEU A 35 -5.85 4.75 5.22
C LEU A 35 -6.38 4.21 3.88
N ILE A 36 -7.66 4.44 3.61
CA ILE A 36 -8.25 4.16 2.31
C ILE A 36 -8.06 5.39 1.43
N ALA A 37 -7.27 5.28 0.37
CA ALA A 37 -7.07 6.33 -0.60
C ALA A 37 -8.24 6.38 -1.59
N LEU A 38 -8.70 7.59 -1.90
CA LEU A 38 -9.74 7.88 -2.90
C LEU A 38 -9.16 8.36 -4.24
N GLY A 39 -7.84 8.55 -4.32
CA GLY A 39 -7.14 9.14 -5.46
C GLY A 39 -6.26 10.29 -5.02
N LEU A 40 -6.07 11.25 -5.91
CA LEU A 40 -5.30 12.47 -5.63
C LEU A 40 -6.25 13.68 -5.65
N PHE A 41 -5.94 14.70 -4.87
CA PHE A 41 -6.64 15.97 -4.95
C PHE A 41 -6.48 16.60 -6.33
N GLU A 42 -7.60 17.05 -6.91
CA GLU A 42 -7.61 17.64 -8.25
C GLU A 42 -7.31 19.13 -8.23
N SER A 43 -7.83 19.85 -7.22
CA SER A 43 -7.77 21.31 -7.11
C SER A 43 -7.81 21.79 -5.66
N GLU A 44 -7.55 23.06 -5.45
CA GLU A 44 -7.73 23.70 -4.13
C GLU A 44 -9.21 23.70 -3.70
N GLU A 45 -10.14 23.77 -4.65
CA GLU A 45 -11.57 23.66 -4.36
C GLU A 45 -11.95 22.23 -3.87
N ASP A 46 -11.37 21.20 -4.48
CA ASP A 46 -11.55 19.82 -4.02
C ASP A 46 -11.01 19.63 -2.60
N ILE A 47 -9.88 20.25 -2.27
CA ILE A 47 -9.33 20.26 -0.91
C ILE A 47 -10.27 20.94 0.07
N ALA A 48 -10.79 22.13 -0.30
CA ALA A 48 -11.69 22.91 0.55
C ALA A 48 -13.03 22.20 0.85
N ASN A 49 -13.50 21.38 -0.10
CA ASN A 49 -14.75 20.62 0.01
C ASN A 49 -14.56 19.20 0.58
N SER A 50 -13.35 18.83 0.98
CA SER A 50 -13.01 17.51 1.52
C SER A 50 -12.72 17.56 3.02
N PRO A 51 -12.86 16.43 3.74
CA PRO A 51 -12.42 16.34 5.13
C PRO A 51 -10.97 16.78 5.30
N LYS A 52 -10.70 17.50 6.39
CA LYS A 52 -9.36 18.01 6.67
C LYS A 52 -8.38 16.85 6.94
N GLN A 53 -7.31 16.78 6.20
CA GLN A 53 -6.24 15.79 6.44
C GLN A 53 -5.24 16.32 7.49
N ASN A 54 -5.15 15.61 8.63
CA ASN A 54 -4.34 16.04 9.79
C ASN A 54 -2.89 15.54 9.75
N PHE A 55 -2.35 15.36 8.53
CA PHE A 55 -0.96 14.94 8.28
C PHE A 55 -0.13 16.06 7.63
N GLY A 56 -0.48 17.31 7.91
CA GLY A 56 0.17 18.48 7.35
C GLY A 56 -0.63 19.16 6.23
N ASN A 57 -0.01 20.14 5.60
CA ASN A 57 -0.66 20.89 4.53
C ASN A 57 -0.69 20.05 3.24
N VAL A 58 -1.85 19.93 2.66
CA VAL A 58 -2.07 19.25 1.38
C VAL A 58 -2.21 20.25 0.23
N ARG A 59 -1.90 19.79 -0.97
CA ARG A 59 -2.02 20.55 -2.23
C ARG A 59 -2.58 19.65 -3.33
N PRO A 60 -3.05 20.19 -4.45
CA PRO A 60 -3.43 19.39 -5.60
C PRO A 60 -2.31 18.42 -6.01
N GLY A 61 -2.67 17.17 -6.26
CA GLY A 61 -1.74 16.08 -6.53
C GLY A 61 -1.24 15.33 -5.29
N ASP A 62 -1.64 15.71 -4.08
CA ASP A 62 -1.44 14.91 -2.87
C ASP A 62 -2.55 13.87 -2.72
N ILE A 63 -2.29 12.81 -1.95
CA ILE A 63 -3.21 11.70 -1.77
C ILE A 63 -4.41 12.16 -0.93
N LYS A 64 -5.61 11.90 -1.42
CA LYS A 64 -6.88 12.12 -0.76
C LYS A 64 -7.34 10.86 -0.06
N TYR A 65 -7.68 10.93 1.22
CA TYR A 65 -8.10 9.79 2.01
C TYR A 65 -9.58 9.86 2.39
N LYS A 66 -10.13 8.68 2.70
CA LYS A 66 -11.51 8.52 3.13
C LYS A 66 -11.61 8.70 4.64
N ASP A 67 -12.55 9.52 5.06
CA ASP A 67 -13.02 9.60 6.44
C ASP A 67 -13.85 8.33 6.74
N ILE A 68 -13.42 7.57 7.73
CA ILE A 68 -14.04 6.29 8.11
C ILE A 68 -15.00 6.47 9.29
N ASN A 69 -14.66 7.36 10.22
CA ASN A 69 -15.45 7.59 11.43
C ASN A 69 -16.51 8.69 11.26
N GLY A 70 -16.42 9.52 10.20
CA GLY A 70 -17.39 10.56 9.87
C GLY A 70 -17.24 11.84 10.68
N ASP A 71 -16.03 12.11 11.22
CA ASP A 71 -15.77 13.30 12.03
C ASP A 71 -15.25 14.50 11.23
N ASN A 72 -15.14 14.37 9.89
CA ASN A 72 -14.58 15.34 8.94
C ASN A 72 -13.09 15.64 9.16
N VAL A 73 -12.36 14.78 9.84
CA VAL A 73 -10.90 14.86 10.03
C VAL A 73 -10.27 13.52 9.68
N ILE A 74 -9.30 13.53 8.79
CA ILE A 74 -8.53 12.32 8.45
C ILE A 74 -7.29 12.24 9.34
N ASP A 75 -7.25 11.22 10.19
CA ASP A 75 -6.13 11.02 11.11
C ASP A 75 -5.85 9.54 11.38
N ALA A 76 -5.19 9.25 12.50
CA ALA A 76 -4.85 7.88 12.89
C ALA A 76 -6.09 7.02 13.18
N TYR A 77 -7.23 7.63 13.51
CA TYR A 77 -8.48 6.93 13.79
C TYR A 77 -9.14 6.37 12.53
N ASP A 78 -8.78 6.86 11.33
CA ASP A 78 -9.29 6.35 10.05
C ASP A 78 -8.51 5.14 9.51
N LYS A 79 -7.47 4.69 10.22
CA LYS A 79 -6.70 3.53 9.79
C LYS A 79 -7.48 2.24 10.02
N VAL A 80 -7.75 1.53 8.94
CA VAL A 80 -8.45 0.25 8.92
C VAL A 80 -7.54 -0.88 8.47
N ALA A 81 -7.99 -2.12 8.62
CA ALA A 81 -7.29 -3.27 8.04
C ALA A 81 -7.35 -3.20 6.51
N ILE A 82 -6.20 -3.29 5.85
CA ILE A 82 -6.07 -3.25 4.39
C ILE A 82 -5.29 -4.46 3.90
N GLY A 83 -5.71 -5.04 2.76
CA GLY A 83 -5.03 -6.17 2.14
C GLY A 83 -4.82 -7.39 3.04
N TYR A 84 -3.81 -8.15 2.68
CA TYR A 84 -3.32 -9.31 3.44
C TYR A 84 -2.10 -8.94 4.29
N THR A 85 -1.56 -9.91 5.00
CA THR A 85 -0.28 -9.75 5.70
C THR A 85 0.89 -9.72 4.71
N ASP A 86 2.07 -9.37 5.19
CA ASP A 86 3.33 -9.45 4.43
C ASP A 86 3.89 -10.89 4.35
N VAL A 87 3.23 -11.84 5.03
CA VAL A 87 3.53 -13.28 4.96
C VAL A 87 2.47 -13.96 4.11
N PRO A 88 2.85 -14.69 3.04
CA PRO A 88 1.89 -15.37 2.19
C PRO A 88 1.05 -16.40 2.94
N GLU A 89 -0.27 -16.39 2.73
CA GLU A 89 -1.15 -17.45 3.23
C GLU A 89 -1.07 -18.71 2.36
N ILE A 90 -0.77 -18.55 1.07
CA ILE A 90 -0.72 -19.64 0.10
C ILE A 90 0.70 -19.74 -0.44
N ASN A 91 1.26 -20.95 -0.38
CA ASN A 91 2.51 -21.31 -1.04
C ASN A 91 2.27 -22.56 -1.87
N TYR A 92 2.69 -22.55 -3.13
CA TYR A 92 2.52 -23.68 -4.01
C TYR A 92 3.72 -23.89 -4.91
N GLY A 93 3.96 -25.16 -5.25
CA GLY A 93 4.97 -25.58 -6.19
C GLY A 93 4.56 -26.88 -6.88
N PHE A 94 4.76 -26.92 -8.17
CA PHE A 94 4.44 -28.04 -9.04
C PHE A 94 5.63 -28.31 -9.96
N GLY A 95 6.03 -29.58 -10.07
CA GLY A 95 7.10 -30.02 -10.95
C GLY A 95 6.69 -31.26 -11.74
N ILE A 96 7.02 -31.25 -13.02
CA ILE A 96 6.92 -32.41 -13.92
C ILE A 96 8.29 -32.64 -14.50
N SER A 97 8.72 -33.93 -14.52
CA SER A 97 9.90 -34.39 -15.24
C SER A 97 9.49 -35.55 -16.15
N LEU A 98 9.90 -35.46 -17.41
CA LEU A 98 9.59 -36.42 -18.45
C LEU A 98 10.90 -36.87 -19.11
N GLY A 99 11.10 -38.17 -19.17
CA GLY A 99 12.21 -38.79 -19.91
C GLY A 99 11.68 -39.65 -21.05
N TRP A 100 12.20 -39.49 -22.27
CA TRP A 100 11.81 -40.29 -23.40
C TRP A 100 12.99 -40.45 -24.40
N LYS A 101 13.38 -41.70 -24.66
CA LYS A 101 14.40 -42.05 -25.67
C LYS A 101 15.69 -41.22 -25.63
N GLY A 102 16.21 -40.90 -24.43
CA GLY A 102 17.41 -40.09 -24.25
C GLY A 102 17.17 -38.58 -24.22
N PHE A 103 15.91 -38.13 -24.27
CA PHE A 103 15.53 -36.74 -24.02
C PHE A 103 14.93 -36.63 -22.63
N ASP A 104 15.41 -35.67 -21.86
CA ASP A 104 14.87 -35.32 -20.55
C ASP A 104 14.33 -33.88 -20.57
N ALA A 105 13.11 -33.71 -20.13
CA ALA A 105 12.47 -32.39 -19.98
C ALA A 105 11.92 -32.25 -18.56
N SER A 106 12.21 -31.14 -17.93
CA SER A 106 11.64 -30.81 -16.63
C SER A 106 11.05 -29.43 -16.62
N LEU A 107 9.90 -29.29 -15.97
CA LEU A 107 9.20 -28.03 -15.74
C LEU A 107 8.96 -27.91 -14.25
N PHE A 108 9.32 -26.77 -13.67
CA PHE A 108 9.03 -26.46 -12.28
C PHE A 108 8.37 -25.10 -12.18
N MET A 109 7.22 -25.04 -11.51
CA MET A 109 6.48 -23.83 -11.23
C MET A 109 6.35 -23.62 -9.73
N GLN A 110 6.53 -22.39 -9.27
CA GLN A 110 6.29 -22.04 -7.87
C GLN A 110 5.62 -20.67 -7.77
N GLY A 111 4.88 -20.46 -6.70
CA GLY A 111 4.24 -19.19 -6.47
C GLY A 111 3.72 -19.03 -5.05
N VAL A 112 3.28 -17.83 -4.77
CA VAL A 112 2.64 -17.46 -3.51
C VAL A 112 1.36 -16.69 -3.80
N GLY A 113 0.43 -16.74 -2.87
CA GLY A 113 -0.83 -16.02 -2.93
C GLY A 113 -1.22 -15.43 -1.59
N ASN A 114 -2.18 -14.52 -1.62
CA ASN A 114 -2.69 -13.82 -0.44
C ASN A 114 -1.56 -13.15 0.36
N VAL A 115 -0.81 -12.29 -0.30
CA VAL A 115 0.26 -11.51 0.29
C VAL A 115 0.19 -10.07 -0.21
N THR A 116 0.32 -9.12 0.70
CA THR A 116 0.26 -7.69 0.39
C THR A 116 1.46 -6.99 1.02
N ARG A 117 1.98 -6.01 0.32
CA ARG A 117 3.01 -5.12 0.85
C ARG A 117 2.65 -3.67 0.60
N ILE A 118 2.90 -2.83 1.59
CA ILE A 118 2.89 -1.38 1.43
C ILE A 118 4.28 -0.99 0.98
N ILE A 119 4.37 -0.44 -0.23
CA ILE A 119 5.64 0.06 -0.78
C ILE A 119 5.94 1.44 -0.24
N GLY A 120 7.21 1.78 -0.16
CA GLY A 120 7.67 3.07 0.32
C GLY A 120 9.16 3.29 0.06
N GLY A 121 9.64 4.45 0.42
CA GLY A 121 11.05 4.83 0.32
C GLY A 121 11.27 6.09 -0.51
N ASP A 122 12.41 6.71 -0.32
CA ASP A 122 12.74 8.04 -0.87
C ASP A 122 12.66 8.09 -2.40
N ALA A 123 13.03 7.01 -3.08
CA ALA A 123 12.93 6.91 -4.54
C ALA A 123 11.48 6.96 -5.09
N LEU A 124 10.48 6.68 -4.25
CA LEU A 124 9.06 6.78 -4.58
C LEU A 124 8.46 8.12 -4.16
N TYR A 125 8.91 8.68 -3.05
CA TYR A 125 8.32 9.89 -2.47
C TYR A 125 8.97 11.18 -2.94
N GLY A 126 10.18 11.11 -3.49
CA GLY A 126 10.93 12.24 -4.07
C GLY A 126 11.67 13.11 -3.08
N ALA A 127 11.25 13.19 -1.83
CA ALA A 127 11.95 13.93 -0.78
C ALA A 127 12.05 13.12 0.50
N SER A 128 13.22 13.13 1.07
CA SER A 128 13.55 12.55 2.35
C SER A 128 13.81 13.67 3.37
N ASP A 129 13.69 13.36 4.66
CA ASP A 129 14.12 14.27 5.72
C ASP A 129 15.62 14.60 5.66
N ASN A 130 16.36 13.82 4.92
CA ASN A 130 17.78 14.00 4.71
C ASN A 130 18.06 14.57 3.33
N ILE A 131 18.30 15.87 3.25
CA ILE A 131 18.67 16.60 2.02
C ILE A 131 19.85 15.96 1.30
N GLU A 132 20.76 15.32 2.00
CA GLU A 132 21.91 14.61 1.42
C GLU A 132 21.50 13.38 0.59
N ARG A 133 20.28 12.85 0.82
CA ARG A 133 19.69 11.73 0.07
C ARG A 133 18.70 12.16 -1.01
N LEU A 134 18.52 13.46 -1.22
CA LEU A 134 17.79 14.00 -2.36
C LEU A 134 18.57 13.67 -3.63
N GLY A 135 18.29 12.52 -4.18
CA GLY A 135 19.08 12.09 -5.31
C GLY A 135 18.20 11.63 -6.44
N GLN A 136 18.00 10.36 -6.47
CA GLN A 136 17.39 9.71 -7.62
C GLN A 136 15.99 9.23 -7.30
N ILE A 137 15.07 9.49 -8.19
CA ILE A 137 13.75 8.87 -8.23
C ILE A 137 13.73 7.84 -9.36
N TYR A 138 12.86 6.86 -9.26
CA TYR A 138 12.66 5.92 -10.35
C TYR A 138 12.11 6.64 -11.59
N ALA A 139 12.54 6.24 -12.79
CA ALA A 139 12.03 6.78 -14.05
C ALA A 139 10.51 6.64 -14.15
N ASP A 140 9.98 5.51 -13.72
CA ASP A 140 8.53 5.25 -13.66
C ASP A 140 7.77 6.28 -12.80
N VAL A 141 8.35 6.70 -11.67
CA VAL A 141 7.80 7.78 -10.83
C VAL A 141 7.84 9.11 -11.56
N ALA A 142 8.97 9.42 -12.20
CA ALA A 142 9.14 10.65 -12.96
C ALA A 142 8.12 10.80 -14.11
N GLU A 143 7.79 9.70 -14.75
CA GLU A 143 6.89 9.67 -15.92
C GLU A 143 5.40 9.62 -15.52
N LYS A 144 5.06 8.86 -14.46
CA LYS A 144 3.67 8.55 -14.11
C LYS A 144 3.14 9.33 -12.91
N ARG A 145 3.89 10.30 -12.41
CA ARG A 145 3.44 11.14 -11.30
C ARG A 145 2.43 12.18 -11.75
N TRP A 146 1.67 12.67 -10.80
CA TRP A 146 0.88 13.88 -10.98
C TRP A 146 1.78 15.11 -11.20
N THR A 147 1.39 15.97 -12.14
CA THR A 147 2.06 17.26 -12.36
C THR A 147 1.02 18.34 -12.68
N THR A 148 1.37 19.61 -12.47
CA THR A 148 0.49 20.74 -12.83
C THR A 148 0.22 20.85 -14.33
N SER A 149 1.13 20.34 -15.16
CA SER A 149 0.95 20.29 -16.63
C SER A 149 0.12 19.08 -17.08
N ASN A 150 -0.01 18.06 -16.25
CA ASN A 150 -0.83 16.88 -16.49
C ASN A 150 -1.56 16.50 -15.18
N PRO A 151 -2.60 17.24 -14.79
CA PRO A 151 -3.36 17.02 -13.57
C PRO A 151 -4.28 15.80 -13.72
N ASN A 152 -3.74 14.62 -13.41
CA ASN A 152 -4.51 13.37 -13.45
C ASN A 152 -4.76 12.88 -12.02
N PRO A 153 -6.01 12.90 -11.52
CA PRO A 153 -6.34 12.44 -10.18
C PRO A 153 -6.09 10.94 -9.97
N ASN A 154 -5.98 10.17 -11.06
CA ASN A 154 -5.69 8.74 -11.05
C ASN A 154 -4.22 8.44 -11.43
N ALA A 155 -3.31 9.41 -11.33
CA ALA A 155 -1.90 9.17 -11.56
C ALA A 155 -1.36 8.07 -10.64
N THR A 156 -0.41 7.29 -11.12
CA THR A 156 0.17 6.16 -10.35
C THR A 156 0.95 6.63 -9.13
N TYR A 157 1.50 7.84 -9.20
CA TYR A 157 2.28 8.47 -8.13
C TYR A 157 1.78 9.89 -7.86
N PRO A 158 1.80 10.34 -6.59
CA PRO A 158 1.44 11.70 -6.24
C PRO A 158 2.44 12.71 -6.78
N ARG A 159 2.17 13.99 -6.62
CA ARG A 159 3.14 15.04 -6.92
C ARG A 159 4.42 14.84 -6.12
N LEU A 160 5.55 15.19 -6.71
CA LEU A 160 6.82 15.28 -6.00
C LEU A 160 6.97 16.63 -5.29
N SER A 161 7.71 16.63 -4.20
CA SER A 161 8.03 17.83 -3.43
C SER A 161 9.50 17.85 -3.05
N MET A 162 10.05 19.04 -2.86
CA MET A 162 11.41 19.22 -2.31
C MET A 162 11.45 19.10 -0.79
N SER A 163 10.30 19.05 -0.15
CA SER A 163 10.16 18.82 1.28
C SER A 163 9.25 17.62 1.52
N LYS A 164 9.41 16.99 2.68
CA LYS A 164 8.59 15.88 3.09
C LYS A 164 7.11 16.26 3.13
N VAL A 165 6.28 15.45 2.50
CA VAL A 165 4.82 15.56 2.54
C VAL A 165 4.29 14.42 3.36
N GLU A 166 4.13 14.62 4.67
CA GLU A 166 3.71 13.59 5.62
C GLU A 166 2.40 12.89 5.20
N ASN A 167 1.51 13.64 4.57
CA ASN A 167 0.27 13.11 4.03
C ASN A 167 0.50 11.98 3.03
N ASN A 168 1.44 12.15 2.10
CA ASN A 168 1.71 11.17 1.06
C ASN A 168 2.50 9.96 1.56
N LEU A 169 3.08 10.04 2.77
CA LEU A 169 3.87 8.95 3.38
C LEU A 169 3.01 7.99 4.21
N GLN A 170 1.72 8.30 4.43
CA GLN A 170 0.88 7.45 5.25
C GLN A 170 0.68 6.06 4.63
N PRO A 171 0.80 4.98 5.43
CA PRO A 171 0.39 3.66 5.02
C PRO A 171 -1.06 3.70 4.50
N SER A 172 -1.27 3.27 3.27
CA SER A 172 -2.58 3.40 2.63
C SER A 172 -2.76 2.41 1.48
N THR A 173 -3.99 2.28 1.01
CA THR A 173 -4.31 1.50 -0.18
C THR A 173 -3.64 2.05 -1.44
N TYR A 174 -3.24 3.32 -1.46
CA TYR A 174 -2.49 3.92 -2.56
C TYR A 174 -1.11 3.26 -2.76
N TRP A 175 -0.42 2.95 -1.66
CA TRP A 175 0.89 2.31 -1.66
C TRP A 175 0.83 0.79 -1.54
N GLN A 176 -0.36 0.26 -1.37
CA GLN A 176 -0.57 -1.18 -1.28
C GLN A 176 -0.34 -1.86 -2.62
N ARG A 177 0.43 -2.95 -2.62
CA ARG A 177 0.66 -3.80 -3.79
C ARG A 177 0.38 -5.25 -3.45
N ASN A 178 -0.30 -5.93 -4.35
CA ASN A 178 -0.41 -7.38 -4.31
C ASN A 178 0.94 -7.98 -4.73
N MET A 179 1.51 -8.80 -3.88
CA MET A 179 2.79 -9.46 -4.10
C MET A 179 2.64 -10.95 -4.46
N SER A 180 1.42 -11.38 -4.79
CA SER A 180 1.19 -12.72 -5.31
C SER A 180 1.87 -12.89 -6.66
N PHE A 181 2.52 -14.02 -6.87
CA PHE A 181 3.18 -14.35 -8.13
C PHE A 181 3.11 -15.83 -8.46
N LEU A 182 3.30 -16.13 -9.73
CA LEU A 182 3.62 -17.45 -10.27
C LEU A 182 4.90 -17.31 -11.11
N ARG A 183 5.87 -18.19 -10.89
CA ARG A 183 7.15 -18.21 -11.58
C ARG A 183 7.41 -19.60 -12.14
N LEU A 184 7.93 -19.68 -13.37
CA LEU A 184 8.53 -20.81 -14.05
C LEU A 184 10.02 -20.90 -13.77
#